data_47604c84b9ab9929518da1ade2e73bf0
#
_entry.id   47604c84b9ab9929518da1ade2e73bf0
#
_cell.length_a   1.000
_cell.length_b   1.000
_cell.length_c   1.000
_cell.angle_alpha   90.00
_cell.angle_beta   90.00
_cell.angle_gamma   90.00
#
_symmetry.space_group_name_H-M   'P 1'
#
loop_
_entity.id
_entity.type
_entity.pdbx_description
1 polymer ?
#
loop_
_entity_poly.entity_id
_entity_poly.type
_entity_poly.pdbx_seq_one_letter_code
_entity_poly.pdbx_strand_id
1 'polypeptide(L)'
;MLIIRKLMIGMVAYALVTVPIAAPAYGSGLVNKPMKVSVKSVAAKEIPVTEQLTHLTVRTTRAEASRSVATREAVYFDAEALAFLTVYGNGWDIKEWRCLRAIWKHESNFNPKSLNKSSGAYGIAQFMPDTWENYKVTKTSDARLQIKYGLRYIEKRYGSACNAWKFWRTHQWY
;
A
#
# COMPACT_ATOMS: atom_id res chain seq x y z
N MET A 1 16.67 57.45 -32.17
CA MET A 1 17.40 56.39 -32.90
C MET A 1 16.99 55.03 -32.29
N LEU A 2 16.04 54.37 -32.96
CA LEU A 2 15.39 53.14 -32.47
C LEU A 2 16.09 51.95 -33.11
N ILE A 3 16.71 51.07 -32.30
CA ILE A 3 17.33 49.83 -32.80
C ILE A 3 16.34 48.67 -32.50
N ILE A 4 15.68 48.25 -33.56
CA ILE A 4 14.80 47.07 -33.57
C ILE A 4 15.68 45.81 -33.70
N ARG A 5 15.79 45.00 -32.63
CA ARG A 5 16.39 43.67 -32.72
C ARG A 5 15.33 42.65 -33.17
N LYS A 6 15.48 42.13 -34.36
CA LYS A 6 14.70 41.01 -34.90
C LYS A 6 15.02 39.71 -34.12
N LEU A 7 14.01 39.13 -33.48
CA LEU A 7 14.09 37.79 -32.91
C LEU A 7 13.87 36.78 -34.05
N MET A 8 14.87 35.97 -34.33
CA MET A 8 14.72 34.82 -35.23
C MET A 8 14.16 33.65 -34.41
N ILE A 9 12.94 33.25 -34.69
CA ILE A 9 12.32 32.05 -34.16
C ILE A 9 12.76 30.87 -35.02
N GLY A 10 13.69 30.06 -34.47
CA GLY A 10 14.07 28.80 -35.11
C GLY A 10 12.99 27.75 -34.90
N MET A 11 12.29 27.34 -35.94
CA MET A 11 11.42 26.16 -35.98
C MET A 11 12.29 24.91 -35.92
N VAL A 12 12.24 24.18 -34.77
CA VAL A 12 12.76 22.83 -34.70
C VAL A 12 11.66 21.87 -35.12
N ALA A 13 11.83 21.28 -36.31
CA ALA A 13 10.94 20.23 -36.80
C ALA A 13 11.23 18.93 -36.02
N TYR A 14 10.28 18.49 -35.20
CA TYR A 14 10.30 17.15 -34.58
C TYR A 14 9.85 16.13 -35.62
N ALA A 15 10.79 15.29 -36.04
CA ALA A 15 10.48 14.10 -36.85
C ALA A 15 9.90 13.03 -35.90
N LEU A 16 8.63 12.69 -36.07
CA LEU A 16 7.97 11.55 -35.41
C LEU A 16 8.51 10.26 -36.02
N VAL A 17 9.42 9.59 -35.28
CA VAL A 17 9.82 8.21 -35.60
C VAL A 17 8.77 7.28 -35.00
N THR A 18 7.89 6.76 -35.86
CA THR A 18 6.97 5.66 -35.48
C THR A 18 7.71 4.35 -35.52
N VAL A 19 8.04 3.81 -34.36
CA VAL A 19 8.55 2.43 -34.22
C VAL A 19 7.35 1.49 -34.14
N PRO A 20 7.21 0.49 -35.02
CA PRO A 20 6.16 -0.50 -34.90
C PRO A 20 6.45 -1.43 -33.71
N ILE A 21 5.59 -1.40 -32.69
CA ILE A 21 5.62 -2.34 -31.58
C ILE A 21 5.03 -3.66 -32.07
N ALA A 22 5.88 -4.66 -32.36
CA ALA A 22 5.45 -6.02 -32.60
C ALA A 22 4.94 -6.63 -31.29
N ALA A 23 3.65 -6.95 -31.21
CA ALA A 23 3.07 -7.66 -30.08
C ALA A 23 3.60 -9.11 -30.06
N PRO A 24 4.03 -9.63 -28.88
CA PRO A 24 4.36 -11.03 -28.78
C PRO A 24 3.09 -11.90 -28.88
N ALA A 25 3.09 -12.86 -29.80
CA ALA A 25 2.04 -13.86 -29.92
C ALA A 25 2.06 -14.74 -28.66
N TYR A 26 1.03 -14.63 -27.82
CA TYR A 26 0.78 -15.57 -26.74
C TYR A 26 0.27 -16.88 -27.34
N GLY A 27 1.14 -17.90 -27.32
CA GLY A 27 0.78 -19.27 -27.67
C GLY A 27 -0.26 -19.83 -26.71
N SER A 28 -1.46 -20.08 -27.23
CA SER A 28 -2.52 -20.85 -26.57
C SER A 28 -2.10 -22.31 -26.50
N GLY A 29 -1.68 -22.76 -25.31
CA GLY A 29 -1.27 -24.15 -25.11
C GLY A 29 -1.19 -24.57 -23.66
N LEU A 30 -2.29 -24.45 -22.91
CA LEU A 30 -2.47 -25.21 -21.68
C LEU A 30 -3.76 -26.01 -21.77
N VAL A 31 -3.63 -27.21 -22.29
CA VAL A 31 -4.65 -28.27 -22.20
C VAL A 31 -4.74 -28.66 -20.72
N ASN A 32 -5.81 -28.26 -20.06
CA ASN A 32 -6.18 -28.74 -18.73
C ASN A 32 -6.57 -30.24 -18.83
N LYS A 33 -5.63 -31.10 -18.49
CA LYS A 33 -5.88 -32.54 -18.33
C LYS A 33 -6.66 -32.72 -17.01
N PRO A 34 -7.89 -33.27 -17.01
CA PRO A 34 -8.63 -33.47 -15.76
C PRO A 34 -7.94 -34.57 -14.93
N MET A 35 -7.51 -34.18 -13.74
CA MET A 35 -6.93 -35.06 -12.74
C MET A 35 -8.06 -35.89 -12.13
N LYS A 36 -8.11 -37.22 -12.46
CA LYS A 36 -9.04 -38.15 -11.83
C LYS A 36 -8.60 -38.36 -10.38
N VAL A 37 -9.28 -37.73 -9.44
CA VAL A 37 -9.12 -38.02 -8.01
C VAL A 37 -9.93 -39.27 -7.70
N SER A 38 -9.23 -40.39 -7.45
CA SER A 38 -9.85 -41.61 -6.94
C SER A 38 -10.13 -41.45 -5.45
N VAL A 39 -11.38 -41.22 -5.10
CA VAL A 39 -11.83 -41.20 -3.71
C VAL A 39 -12.01 -42.64 -3.26
N LYS A 40 -11.05 -43.19 -2.51
CA LYS A 40 -11.27 -44.40 -1.75
C LYS A 40 -12.28 -44.12 -0.64
N SER A 41 -13.46 -44.74 -0.70
CA SER A 41 -14.43 -44.71 0.37
C SER A 41 -13.87 -45.42 1.61
N VAL A 42 -13.49 -44.64 2.60
CA VAL A 42 -13.18 -45.17 3.94
C VAL A 42 -14.51 -45.26 4.68
N ALA A 43 -14.89 -46.46 5.11
CA ALA A 43 -16.10 -46.69 5.89
C ALA A 43 -16.11 -45.77 7.10
N ALA A 44 -17.12 -44.93 7.20
CA ALA A 44 -17.32 -44.04 8.30
C ALA A 44 -17.73 -44.84 9.55
N LYS A 45 -16.85 -44.87 10.55
CA LYS A 45 -17.19 -45.34 11.89
C LYS A 45 -18.16 -44.31 12.50
N GLU A 46 -19.38 -44.74 12.85
CA GLU A 46 -20.35 -43.84 13.46
C GLU A 46 -19.83 -43.28 14.79
N ILE A 47 -19.61 -41.96 14.84
CA ILE A 47 -19.19 -41.24 16.03
C ILE A 47 -20.47 -40.72 16.73
N PRO A 48 -20.61 -40.84 18.07
CA PRO A 48 -21.77 -40.36 18.81
C PRO A 48 -22.06 -38.87 18.52
N VAL A 49 -23.34 -38.50 18.42
CA VAL A 49 -23.79 -37.15 18.05
C VAL A 49 -23.20 -36.05 18.94
N THR A 50 -22.96 -36.34 20.22
CA THR A 50 -22.30 -35.41 21.17
C THR A 50 -20.86 -35.07 20.83
N GLU A 51 -20.10 -36.02 20.27
CA GLU A 51 -18.72 -35.82 19.88
C GLU A 51 -18.61 -35.04 18.54
N GLN A 52 -19.59 -35.22 17.66
CA GLN A 52 -19.70 -34.45 16.41
C GLN A 52 -20.00 -32.98 16.64
N LEU A 53 -20.82 -32.62 17.64
CA LEU A 53 -21.14 -31.24 17.97
C LEU A 53 -19.91 -30.48 18.52
N THR A 54 -19.13 -31.11 19.39
CA THR A 54 -17.92 -30.49 19.93
C THR A 54 -16.85 -30.25 18.84
N HIS A 55 -16.68 -31.20 17.91
CA HIS A 55 -15.79 -31.04 16.77
C HIS A 55 -16.22 -29.95 15.78
N LEU A 56 -17.52 -29.79 15.55
CA LEU A 56 -18.08 -28.71 14.72
C LEU A 56 -17.85 -27.35 15.34
N THR A 57 -18.05 -27.20 16.64
CA THR A 57 -17.85 -25.94 17.36
C THR A 57 -16.37 -25.52 17.36
N VAL A 58 -15.44 -26.48 17.58
CA VAL A 58 -13.99 -26.20 17.55
C VAL A 58 -13.52 -25.85 16.13
N ARG A 59 -14.10 -26.48 15.07
CA ARG A 59 -13.75 -26.15 13.68
C ARG A 59 -14.23 -24.76 13.27
N THR A 60 -15.44 -24.35 13.68
CA THR A 60 -15.97 -23.04 13.36
C THR A 60 -15.18 -21.93 14.05
N THR A 61 -14.87 -22.06 15.32
CA THR A 61 -14.08 -21.06 16.08
C THR A 61 -12.65 -20.93 15.55
N ARG A 62 -12.02 -22.05 15.14
CA ARG A 62 -10.68 -22.02 14.53
C ARG A 62 -10.69 -21.39 13.15
N ALA A 63 -11.71 -21.67 12.33
CA ALA A 63 -11.85 -21.06 11.01
C ALA A 63 -12.18 -19.56 11.09
N GLU A 64 -12.94 -19.12 12.08
CA GLU A 64 -13.22 -17.71 12.33
C GLU A 64 -12.00 -16.96 12.85
N ALA A 65 -11.27 -17.54 13.80
CA ALA A 65 -10.00 -16.97 14.27
C ALA A 65 -8.98 -16.86 13.13
N SER A 66 -8.85 -17.88 12.28
CA SER A 66 -7.95 -17.88 11.14
C SER A 66 -8.33 -16.80 10.10
N ARG A 67 -9.64 -16.64 9.81
CA ARG A 67 -10.13 -15.57 8.91
C ARG A 67 -9.89 -14.19 9.50
N SER A 68 -10.06 -13.98 10.80
CA SER A 68 -9.83 -12.70 11.44
C SER A 68 -8.36 -12.28 11.40
N VAL A 69 -7.42 -13.22 11.56
CA VAL A 69 -5.98 -12.97 11.43
C VAL A 69 -5.62 -12.65 9.98
N ALA A 70 -6.05 -13.47 9.02
CA ALA A 70 -5.81 -13.26 7.59
C ALA A 70 -6.37 -11.90 7.10
N THR A 71 -7.54 -11.49 7.58
CA THR A 71 -8.15 -10.19 7.24
C THR A 71 -7.34 -9.03 7.81
N ARG A 72 -6.78 -9.16 9.02
CA ARG A 72 -5.91 -8.13 9.60
C ARG A 72 -4.60 -7.98 8.82
N GLU A 73 -3.94 -9.09 8.52
CA GLU A 73 -2.71 -9.09 7.72
C GLU A 73 -2.93 -8.53 6.31
N ALA A 74 -4.03 -8.89 5.65
CA ALA A 74 -4.38 -8.37 4.34
C ALA A 74 -4.57 -6.83 4.35
N VAL A 75 -5.24 -6.28 5.37
CA VAL A 75 -5.42 -4.82 5.50
C VAL A 75 -4.09 -4.08 5.65
N TYR A 76 -3.14 -4.62 6.41
CA TYR A 76 -1.82 -4.01 6.58
C TYR A 76 -0.98 -4.11 5.31
N PHE A 77 -1.00 -5.24 4.66
CA PHE A 77 -0.29 -5.45 3.40
C PHE A 77 -0.81 -4.52 2.30
N ASP A 78 -2.12 -4.35 2.20
CA ASP A 78 -2.75 -3.44 1.22
C ASP A 78 -2.33 -1.99 1.43
N ALA A 79 -2.23 -1.51 2.65
CA ALA A 79 -1.83 -0.13 2.93
C ALA A 79 -0.35 0.13 2.59
N GLU A 80 0.55 -0.81 2.86
CA GLU A 80 1.96 -0.72 2.49
C GLU A 80 2.14 -0.79 0.97
N ALA A 81 1.46 -1.73 0.30
CA ALA A 81 1.46 -1.86 -1.15
C ALA A 81 0.88 -0.62 -1.83
N LEU A 82 -0.22 -0.08 -1.29
CA LEU A 82 -0.82 1.14 -1.79
C LEU A 82 0.12 2.35 -1.65
N ALA A 83 0.82 2.47 -0.53
CA ALA A 83 1.82 3.51 -0.32
C ALA A 83 2.96 3.40 -1.33
N PHE A 84 3.46 2.20 -1.58
CA PHE A 84 4.49 1.94 -2.57
C PHE A 84 4.08 2.41 -3.97
N LEU A 85 2.90 2.00 -4.43
CA LEU A 85 2.36 2.40 -5.73
C LEU A 85 2.16 3.92 -5.82
N THR A 86 1.70 4.55 -4.74
CA THR A 86 1.49 6.01 -4.70
C THR A 86 2.82 6.77 -4.78
N VAL A 87 3.85 6.30 -4.10
CA VAL A 87 5.21 6.88 -4.14
C VAL A 87 5.75 6.86 -5.57
N TYR A 88 5.68 5.71 -6.24
CA TYR A 88 6.11 5.58 -7.63
C TYR A 88 5.26 6.43 -8.59
N GLY A 89 3.95 6.46 -8.40
CA GLY A 89 3.03 7.31 -9.17
C GLY A 89 3.32 8.80 -9.03
N ASN A 90 3.91 9.23 -7.91
CA ASN A 90 4.36 10.60 -7.67
C ASN A 90 5.78 10.88 -8.18
N GLY A 91 6.43 9.92 -8.84
CA GLY A 91 7.77 10.07 -9.41
C GLY A 91 8.92 9.92 -8.40
N TRP A 92 8.64 9.41 -7.20
CA TRP A 92 9.68 9.11 -6.23
C TRP A 92 10.33 7.76 -6.54
N ASP A 93 11.64 7.65 -6.30
CA ASP A 93 12.40 6.44 -6.59
C ASP A 93 12.37 5.41 -5.45
N ILE A 94 13.02 4.26 -5.67
CA ILE A 94 13.10 3.18 -4.68
C ILE A 94 13.84 3.59 -3.41
N LYS A 95 14.76 4.54 -3.48
CA LYS A 95 15.49 5.06 -2.32
C LYS A 95 14.54 5.84 -1.42
N GLU A 96 13.75 6.74 -1.99
CA GLU A 96 12.72 7.51 -1.28
C GLU A 96 11.66 6.58 -0.66
N TRP A 97 11.24 5.56 -1.40
CA TRP A 97 10.36 4.52 -0.84
C TRP A 97 10.94 3.83 0.39
N ARG A 98 12.20 3.41 0.34
CA ARG A 98 12.86 2.74 1.49
C ARG A 98 12.88 3.64 2.73
N CYS A 99 13.14 4.93 2.55
CA CYS A 99 13.14 5.91 3.61
C CYS A 99 11.72 6.09 4.20
N LEU A 100 10.71 6.28 3.35
CA LEU A 100 9.31 6.39 3.76
C LEU A 100 8.83 5.15 4.51
N ARG A 101 9.13 3.98 3.95
CA ARG A 101 8.80 2.70 4.54
C ARG A 101 9.37 2.56 5.94
N ALA A 102 10.62 2.96 6.14
CA ALA A 102 11.24 2.93 7.46
C ALA A 102 10.49 3.81 8.46
N ILE A 103 10.15 5.06 8.10
CA ILE A 103 9.38 5.96 8.97
C ILE A 103 8.04 5.33 9.33
N TRP A 104 7.20 5.01 8.35
CA TRP A 104 5.82 4.56 8.60
C TRP A 104 5.73 3.17 9.22
N LYS A 105 6.76 2.35 9.10
CA LYS A 105 6.92 1.12 9.90
C LYS A 105 7.06 1.44 11.38
N HIS A 106 7.86 2.41 11.75
CA HIS A 106 8.05 2.83 13.14
C HIS A 106 6.81 3.54 13.69
N GLU A 107 6.13 4.37 12.89
CA GLU A 107 4.96 5.14 13.34
C GLU A 107 3.74 4.25 13.63
N SER A 108 3.40 3.37 12.73
CA SER A 108 2.14 2.62 12.81
C SER A 108 2.18 1.21 12.24
N ASN A 109 3.31 0.81 11.66
CA ASN A 109 3.40 -0.37 10.81
C ASN A 109 2.34 -0.36 9.68
N PHE A 110 2.13 0.80 9.06
CA PHE A 110 1.10 1.05 8.03
C PHE A 110 -0.34 0.82 8.49
N ASN A 111 -0.60 0.82 9.80
CA ASN A 111 -1.95 0.63 10.32
C ASN A 111 -2.77 1.93 10.25
N PRO A 112 -3.80 2.01 9.38
CA PRO A 112 -4.60 3.23 9.24
C PRO A 112 -5.49 3.52 10.46
N LYS A 113 -5.60 2.56 11.40
CA LYS A 113 -6.37 2.70 12.65
C LYS A 113 -5.48 2.81 13.88
N SER A 114 -4.16 2.93 13.72
CA SER A 114 -3.24 3.10 14.83
C SER A 114 -3.55 4.39 15.58
N LEU A 115 -3.71 4.31 16.89
CA LEU A 115 -3.98 5.44 17.77
C LEU A 115 -2.99 5.45 18.93
N ASN A 116 -2.23 6.51 19.04
CA ASN A 116 -1.47 6.80 20.26
C ASN A 116 -2.40 7.50 21.26
N LYS A 117 -2.77 6.78 22.33
CA LYS A 117 -3.75 7.27 23.32
C LYS A 117 -3.25 8.46 24.14
N SER A 118 -1.95 8.64 24.28
CA SER A 118 -1.35 9.72 25.07
C SER A 118 -1.27 11.02 24.25
N SER A 119 -0.86 10.95 22.98
CA SER A 119 -0.69 12.13 22.13
C SER A 119 -1.90 12.44 21.23
N GLY A 120 -2.79 11.44 21.01
CA GLY A 120 -3.86 11.56 20.04
C GLY A 120 -3.42 11.34 18.58
N ALA A 121 -2.13 11.07 18.33
CA ALA A 121 -1.62 10.79 17.00
C ALA A 121 -2.34 9.58 16.38
N TYR A 122 -2.68 9.68 15.07
CA TYR A 122 -3.56 8.70 14.44
C TYR A 122 -3.15 8.35 13.01
N GLY A 123 -3.31 7.06 12.69
CA GLY A 123 -3.19 6.52 11.35
C GLY A 123 -1.77 6.17 10.93
N ILE A 124 -1.57 5.95 9.62
CA ILE A 124 -0.31 5.48 9.02
C ILE A 124 0.86 6.41 9.35
N ALA A 125 0.65 7.71 9.18
CA ALA A 125 1.66 8.76 9.37
C ALA A 125 1.64 9.37 10.79
N GLN A 126 0.85 8.82 11.71
CA GLN A 126 0.68 9.30 13.09
C GLN A 126 0.44 10.81 13.18
N PHE A 127 -0.52 11.31 12.37
CA PHE A 127 -0.87 12.72 12.38
C PHE A 127 -1.50 13.15 13.71
N MET A 128 -1.00 14.23 14.26
CA MET A 128 -1.59 14.91 15.40
C MET A 128 -2.95 15.55 15.03
N PRO A 129 -3.87 15.80 15.99
CA PRO A 129 -5.13 16.46 15.72
C PRO A 129 -4.97 17.74 14.90
N ASP A 130 -4.06 18.64 15.30
CA ASP A 130 -3.78 19.90 14.61
C ASP A 130 -3.30 19.69 13.16
N THR A 131 -2.63 18.58 12.89
CA THR A 131 -2.18 18.28 11.53
C THR A 131 -3.37 17.99 10.61
N TRP A 132 -4.37 17.27 11.09
CA TRP A 132 -5.61 17.03 10.36
C TRP A 132 -6.34 18.33 10.05
N GLU A 133 -6.45 19.22 11.04
CA GLU A 133 -7.09 20.53 10.90
C GLU A 133 -6.35 21.43 9.90
N ASN A 134 -5.02 21.47 9.96
CA ASN A 134 -4.19 22.25 9.03
C ASN A 134 -4.37 21.81 7.56
N TYR A 135 -4.68 20.53 7.31
CA TYR A 135 -5.01 20.02 5.98
C TYR A 135 -6.51 20.18 5.65
N LYS A 136 -7.34 20.69 6.56
CA LYS A 136 -8.80 20.79 6.42
C LYS A 136 -9.45 19.45 6.07
N VAL A 137 -8.96 18.40 6.71
CA VAL A 137 -9.42 17.02 6.50
C VAL A 137 -9.85 16.44 7.84
N THR A 138 -11.05 15.89 7.87
CA THR A 138 -11.52 15.15 9.04
C THR A 138 -10.67 13.90 9.26
N LYS A 139 -10.29 13.63 10.52
CA LYS A 139 -9.58 12.41 10.90
C LYS A 139 -10.29 11.19 10.33
N THR A 140 -9.59 10.37 9.58
CA THR A 140 -10.14 9.22 8.85
C THR A 140 -9.24 7.99 8.95
N SER A 141 -9.84 6.80 8.87
CA SER A 141 -9.11 5.53 8.72
C SER A 141 -8.93 5.10 7.25
N ASP A 142 -9.28 5.94 6.30
CA ASP A 142 -9.02 5.68 4.88
C ASP A 142 -7.52 5.77 4.61
N ALA A 143 -6.91 4.62 4.30
CA ALA A 143 -5.48 4.51 4.03
C ALA A 143 -5.03 5.39 2.85
N ARG A 144 -5.88 5.54 1.81
CA ARG A 144 -5.54 6.35 0.61
C ARG A 144 -5.40 7.81 0.97
N LEU A 145 -6.33 8.33 1.76
CA LEU A 145 -6.27 9.71 2.23
C LEU A 145 -5.10 9.93 3.19
N GLN A 146 -4.86 9.00 4.11
CA GLN A 146 -3.72 9.08 5.02
C GLN A 146 -2.39 9.09 4.28
N ILE A 147 -2.21 8.21 3.29
CA ILE A 147 -1.01 8.15 2.45
C ILE A 147 -0.84 9.46 1.67
N LYS A 148 -1.90 9.92 0.99
CA LYS A 148 -1.87 11.17 0.22
C LYS A 148 -1.40 12.36 1.08
N TYR A 149 -1.99 12.55 2.24
CA TYR A 149 -1.64 13.68 3.10
C TYR A 149 -0.31 13.47 3.83
N GLY A 150 0.04 12.22 4.16
CA GLY A 150 1.35 11.87 4.72
C GLY A 150 2.50 12.21 3.77
N LEU A 151 2.38 11.86 2.49
CA LEU A 151 3.37 12.22 1.47
C LEU A 151 3.47 13.74 1.30
N ARG A 152 2.34 14.42 1.23
CA ARG A 152 2.29 15.88 1.13
C ARG A 152 2.93 16.59 2.33
N TYR A 153 2.75 16.03 3.53
CA TYR A 153 3.40 16.53 4.74
C TYR A 153 4.92 16.40 4.65
N ILE A 154 5.41 15.22 4.26
CA ILE A 154 6.84 14.95 4.12
C ILE A 154 7.46 15.87 3.06
N GLU A 155 6.83 15.99 1.90
CA GLU A 155 7.29 16.86 0.83
C GLU A 155 7.39 18.33 1.27
N LYS A 156 6.32 18.83 1.89
CA LYS A 156 6.26 20.23 2.34
C LYS A 156 7.27 20.56 3.44
N ARG A 157 7.50 19.62 4.39
CA ARG A 157 8.31 19.89 5.57
C ARG A 157 9.78 19.52 5.40
N TYR A 158 10.06 18.46 4.66
CA TYR A 158 11.41 17.89 4.53
C TYR A 158 11.92 17.87 3.08
N GLY A 159 11.08 18.13 2.10
CA GLY A 159 11.39 18.04 0.68
C GLY A 159 11.48 16.62 0.15
N SER A 160 11.83 15.62 1.00
CA SER A 160 11.90 14.21 0.60
C SER A 160 11.73 13.26 1.79
N ALA A 161 11.40 12.00 1.51
CA ALA A 161 11.28 10.98 2.55
C ALA A 161 12.62 10.66 3.19
N CYS A 162 13.71 10.68 2.44
CA CYS A 162 15.03 10.40 2.99
C CYS A 162 15.52 11.52 3.93
N ASN A 163 15.16 12.77 3.68
CA ASN A 163 15.40 13.87 4.61
C ASN A 163 14.56 13.70 5.89
N ALA A 164 13.28 13.35 5.74
CA ALA A 164 12.42 13.05 6.88
C ALA A 164 12.96 11.88 7.72
N TRP A 165 13.43 10.80 7.08
CA TRP A 165 14.06 9.68 7.76
C TRP A 165 15.36 10.07 8.49
N LYS A 166 16.18 10.91 7.89
CA LYS A 166 17.37 11.44 8.54
C LYS A 166 17.00 12.21 9.81
N PHE A 167 16.00 13.05 9.74
CA PHE A 167 15.46 13.79 10.89
C PHE A 167 14.90 12.84 11.96
N TRP A 168 14.06 11.87 11.57
CA TRP A 168 13.47 10.88 12.46
C TRP A 168 14.51 10.09 13.28
N ARG A 169 15.58 9.67 12.64
CA ARG A 169 16.64 8.91 13.33
C ARG A 169 17.28 9.65 14.49
N THR A 170 17.32 10.97 14.45
CA THR A 170 17.90 11.81 15.51
C THR A 170 16.89 12.26 16.55
N HIS A 171 15.63 12.42 16.16
CA HIS A 171 14.59 13.02 17.01
C HIS A 171 13.50 12.02 17.43
N GLN A 172 13.40 10.86 16.80
CA GLN A 172 12.37 9.83 17.01
C GLN A 172 10.94 10.31 16.70
N TRP A 173 10.79 11.36 15.90
CA TRP A 173 9.56 11.91 15.34
C TRP A 173 9.87 12.67 14.03
N TYR A 174 8.82 13.03 13.28
CA TYR A 174 8.99 13.81 12.04
C TYR A 174 7.81 14.73 11.76
#